data_6703f3f11fcd577dd9b46a62c0f6036c
#
_entry.id   6703f3f11fcd577dd9b46a62c0f6036c
#
_cell.length_a   1.000
_cell.length_b   1.000
_cell.length_c   1.000
_cell.angle_alpha   90.00
_cell.angle_beta   90.00
_cell.angle_gamma   90.00
#
_symmetry.space_group_name_H-M   'P 1'
#
loop_
_entity.id
_entity.type
_entity.pdbx_description
1 polymer ?
#
loop_
_entity_poly.entity_id
_entity_poly.type
_entity_poly.pdbx_seq_one_letter_code
_entity_poly.pdbx_strand_id
1 'polypeptide(L)'
;ILENYLLPLKEFEFQVFSAQKSQPEKKANISFIPINQSMFNESLINCQGIITGAGFETPAEALHLKKKLLAIPINGQYEQQCNAAALAQMGIDTLTGLHDNFTESFYQWVSKPVTATNLSGYSTGEIVNKLMCQSMHPYKQELDFLYPDFVIG
;
A
#
# COMPACT_ATOMS: atom_id res chain seq x y z
N ILE A 1 8.97 3.75 -18.35
CA ILE A 1 9.94 3.12 -17.39
C ILE A 1 9.35 1.83 -16.85
N LEU A 2 8.13 1.85 -16.26
CA LEU A 2 7.47 0.67 -15.67
C LEU A 2 7.29 -0.49 -16.67
N GLU A 3 6.97 -0.20 -17.91
CA GLU A 3 6.79 -1.20 -18.98
C GLU A 3 8.00 -2.12 -19.13
N ASN A 4 9.23 -1.57 -19.05
CA ASN A 4 10.45 -2.36 -19.23
C ASN A 4 10.62 -3.45 -18.16
N TYR A 5 10.03 -3.26 -17.00
CA TYR A 5 10.06 -4.21 -15.90
C TYR A 5 8.92 -5.23 -15.95
N LEU A 6 7.77 -4.87 -16.53
CA LEU A 6 6.60 -5.75 -16.58
C LEU A 6 6.54 -6.60 -17.85
N LEU A 7 6.99 -6.10 -19.01
CA LEU A 7 6.97 -6.82 -20.28
C LEU A 7 7.71 -8.17 -20.25
N PRO A 8 8.83 -8.33 -19.53
CA PRO A 8 9.51 -9.63 -19.43
C PRO A 8 8.70 -10.70 -18.69
N LEU A 9 7.76 -10.32 -17.83
CA LEU A 9 6.96 -11.21 -16.98
C LEU A 9 5.74 -11.74 -17.74
N LYS A 10 5.97 -12.48 -18.83
CA LYS A 10 4.94 -12.86 -19.83
C LYS A 10 3.85 -13.79 -19.31
N GLU A 11 4.10 -14.52 -18.24
CA GLU A 11 3.13 -15.39 -17.58
C GLU A 11 2.13 -14.67 -16.68
N PHE A 12 2.29 -13.35 -16.51
CA PHE A 12 1.39 -12.50 -15.72
C PHE A 12 0.71 -11.46 -16.59
N GLU A 13 -0.56 -11.22 -16.35
CA GLU A 13 -1.33 -10.10 -16.93
C GLU A 13 -1.37 -8.95 -15.93
N PHE A 14 -0.99 -7.75 -16.40
CA PHE A 14 -0.95 -6.56 -15.57
C PHE A 14 -2.01 -5.54 -16.00
N GLN A 15 -2.68 -4.95 -15.03
CA GLN A 15 -3.54 -3.80 -15.20
C GLN A 15 -2.87 -2.58 -14.55
N VAL A 16 -2.52 -1.59 -15.36
CA VAL A 16 -1.82 -0.38 -14.92
C VAL A 16 -2.76 0.82 -15.01
N PHE A 17 -3.21 1.31 -13.87
CA PHE A 17 -4.03 2.52 -13.78
C PHE A 17 -3.13 3.76 -13.86
N SER A 18 -3.39 4.63 -14.83
CA SER A 18 -2.54 5.78 -15.11
C SER A 18 -3.33 7.03 -15.48
N ALA A 19 -2.99 8.14 -14.81
CA ALA A 19 -3.53 9.46 -15.15
C ALA A 19 -3.04 9.98 -16.53
N GLN A 20 -1.99 9.38 -17.09
CA GLN A 20 -1.45 9.78 -18.39
C GLN A 20 -2.21 9.16 -19.57
N LYS A 21 -3.13 8.22 -19.30
CA LYS A 21 -3.95 7.58 -20.33
C LYS A 21 -5.35 8.15 -20.33
N SER A 22 -5.84 8.52 -21.52
CA SER A 22 -7.21 8.97 -21.75
C SER A 22 -8.15 7.85 -22.20
N GLN A 23 -7.58 6.77 -22.75
CA GLN A 23 -8.29 5.59 -23.21
C GLN A 23 -7.53 4.32 -22.81
N PRO A 24 -8.22 3.18 -22.65
CA PRO A 24 -7.59 1.89 -22.42
C PRO A 24 -6.68 1.50 -23.61
N GLU A 25 -5.49 1.01 -23.28
CA GLU A 25 -4.51 0.53 -24.28
C GLU A 25 -3.94 -0.81 -23.80
N LYS A 26 -3.88 -1.81 -24.68
CA LYS A 26 -3.22 -3.08 -24.37
C LYS A 26 -1.91 -3.19 -25.11
N LYS A 27 -0.84 -3.53 -24.38
CA LYS A 27 0.50 -3.77 -24.90
C LYS A 27 1.05 -5.08 -24.34
N ALA A 28 1.03 -6.12 -25.17
CA ALA A 28 1.37 -7.49 -24.76
C ALA A 28 0.60 -7.92 -23.49
N ASN A 29 1.31 -8.19 -22.39
CA ASN A 29 0.75 -8.61 -21.11
C ASN A 29 0.36 -7.45 -20.18
N ILE A 30 0.35 -6.20 -20.69
CA ILE A 30 0.02 -5.00 -19.90
C ILE A 30 -1.22 -4.33 -20.49
N SER A 31 -2.23 -4.10 -19.67
CA SER A 31 -3.41 -3.29 -19.97
C SER A 31 -3.30 -1.96 -19.22
N PHE A 32 -3.09 -0.87 -19.95
CA PHE A 32 -3.13 0.48 -19.39
C PHE A 32 -4.58 0.96 -19.34
N ILE A 33 -4.99 1.44 -18.19
CA ILE A 33 -6.38 1.84 -17.92
C ILE A 33 -6.35 3.28 -17.39
N PRO A 34 -7.18 4.19 -17.94
CA PRO A 34 -7.38 5.50 -17.34
C PRO A 34 -7.84 5.36 -15.87
N ILE A 35 -7.45 6.32 -15.02
CA ILE A 35 -7.91 6.31 -13.63
C ILE A 35 -9.44 6.39 -13.61
N ASN A 36 -10.04 5.34 -13.07
CA ASN A 36 -11.48 5.21 -12.86
C ASN A 36 -11.70 4.41 -11.57
N GLN A 37 -12.38 5.00 -10.61
CA GLN A 37 -12.58 4.41 -9.28
C GLN A 37 -13.30 3.05 -9.34
N SER A 38 -14.36 2.95 -10.13
CA SER A 38 -15.15 1.71 -10.25
C SER A 38 -14.29 0.58 -10.82
N MET A 39 -13.58 0.85 -11.91
CA MET A 39 -12.71 -0.14 -12.57
C MET A 39 -11.53 -0.52 -11.67
N PHE A 40 -10.96 0.43 -10.94
CA PHE A 40 -9.89 0.16 -9.98
C PHE A 40 -10.37 -0.76 -8.87
N ASN A 41 -11.52 -0.47 -8.25
CA ASN A 41 -12.10 -1.28 -7.19
C ASN A 41 -12.41 -2.71 -7.67
N GLU A 42 -12.98 -2.85 -8.87
CA GLU A 42 -13.23 -4.16 -9.47
C GLU A 42 -11.93 -4.94 -9.69
N SER A 43 -10.90 -4.29 -10.23
CA SER A 43 -9.58 -4.88 -10.43
C SER A 43 -8.93 -5.27 -9.11
N LEU A 44 -9.01 -4.42 -8.10
CA LEU A 44 -8.46 -4.69 -6.76
C LEU A 44 -9.14 -5.91 -6.11
N ILE A 45 -10.45 -6.04 -6.24
CA ILE A 45 -11.20 -7.19 -5.72
C ILE A 45 -10.80 -8.49 -6.43
N ASN A 46 -10.57 -8.45 -7.73
CA ASN A 46 -10.33 -9.64 -8.56
C ASN A 46 -8.85 -10.00 -8.74
N CYS A 47 -7.91 -9.09 -8.48
CA CYS A 47 -6.48 -9.36 -8.66
C CYS A 47 -5.94 -10.40 -7.66
N GLN A 48 -4.85 -11.05 -8.02
CA GLN A 48 -4.09 -11.93 -7.13
C GLN A 48 -3.14 -11.15 -6.21
N GLY A 49 -2.70 -9.99 -6.66
CA GLY A 49 -1.82 -9.11 -5.90
C GLY A 49 -1.75 -7.72 -6.52
N ILE A 50 -1.26 -6.78 -5.75
CA ILE A 50 -1.14 -5.37 -6.14
C ILE A 50 0.28 -4.86 -5.89
N ILE A 51 0.77 -4.08 -6.85
CA ILE A 51 2.01 -3.30 -6.74
C ILE A 51 1.61 -1.84 -6.65
N THR A 52 2.03 -1.14 -5.62
CA THR A 52 1.62 0.26 -5.40
C THR A 52 2.72 1.10 -4.76
N GLY A 53 2.57 2.42 -4.84
CA GLY A 53 3.56 3.40 -4.37
C GLY A 53 3.58 3.65 -2.86
N ALA A 54 3.11 2.76 -2.01
CA ALA A 54 3.08 2.92 -0.56
C ALA A 54 2.34 4.19 -0.06
N GLY A 55 1.32 4.65 -0.80
CA GLY A 55 0.35 5.60 -0.28
C GLY A 55 -0.44 4.97 0.88
N PHE A 56 -1.34 5.72 1.51
CA PHE A 56 -2.09 5.20 2.65
C PHE A 56 -3.29 4.34 2.23
N GLU A 57 -4.09 4.79 1.28
CA GLU A 57 -5.40 4.17 0.94
C GLU A 57 -5.25 2.80 0.30
N THR A 58 -4.57 2.70 -0.83
CA THR A 58 -4.45 1.45 -1.59
C THR A 58 -3.79 0.31 -0.81
N PRO A 59 -2.69 0.51 -0.04
CA PRO A 59 -2.18 -0.52 0.85
C PRO A 59 -3.20 -0.96 1.90
N ALA A 60 -3.92 -0.04 2.53
CA ALA A 60 -4.93 -0.38 3.54
C ALA A 60 -6.07 -1.23 2.95
N GLU A 61 -6.57 -0.86 1.76
CA GLU A 61 -7.58 -1.63 1.03
C GLU A 61 -7.07 -3.03 0.64
N ALA A 62 -5.84 -3.12 0.11
CA ALA A 62 -5.24 -4.39 -0.26
C ALA A 62 -5.09 -5.34 0.94
N LEU A 63 -4.65 -4.82 2.08
CA LEU A 63 -4.52 -5.58 3.32
C LEU A 63 -5.89 -6.01 3.86
N HIS A 64 -6.88 -5.13 3.83
CA HIS A 64 -8.27 -5.44 4.23
C HIS A 64 -8.85 -6.58 3.37
N LEU A 65 -8.61 -6.55 2.07
CA LEU A 65 -9.04 -7.58 1.12
C LEU A 65 -8.12 -8.81 1.11
N LYS A 66 -7.11 -8.85 1.97
CA LYS A 66 -6.12 -9.94 2.08
C LYS A 66 -5.42 -10.22 0.75
N LYS A 67 -5.12 -9.17 -0.01
CA LYS A 67 -4.37 -9.26 -1.26
C LYS A 67 -2.87 -9.31 -0.99
N LYS A 68 -2.13 -9.98 -1.87
CA LYS A 68 -0.68 -9.81 -1.91
C LYS A 68 -0.34 -8.37 -2.22
N LEU A 69 0.53 -7.78 -1.42
CA LEU A 69 0.94 -6.39 -1.57
C LEU A 69 2.46 -6.30 -1.74
N LEU A 70 2.89 -5.61 -2.78
CA LEU A 70 4.26 -5.16 -2.97
C LEU A 70 4.27 -3.64 -3.00
N ALA A 71 4.89 -3.02 -2.01
CA ALA A 71 4.96 -1.57 -1.92
C ALA A 71 6.31 -1.05 -2.43
N ILE A 72 6.25 -0.10 -3.37
CA ILE A 72 7.43 0.53 -3.99
C ILE A 72 7.28 2.04 -3.86
N PRO A 73 7.81 2.68 -2.82
CA PRO A 73 7.64 4.10 -2.60
C PRO A 73 8.24 4.93 -3.75
N ILE A 74 7.56 6.00 -4.11
CA ILE A 74 8.06 6.95 -5.11
C ILE A 74 9.24 7.70 -4.51
N ASN A 75 10.34 7.73 -5.25
CA ASN A 75 11.56 8.42 -4.80
C ASN A 75 11.28 9.91 -4.53
N GLY A 76 11.78 10.40 -3.40
CA GLY A 76 11.57 11.78 -2.97
C GLY A 76 10.23 12.04 -2.23
N GLN A 77 9.35 11.04 -2.08
CA GLN A 77 8.13 11.16 -1.26
C GLN A 77 8.37 10.55 0.14
N TYR A 78 8.71 11.42 1.09
CA TYR A 78 9.05 11.01 2.46
C TYR A 78 7.93 10.21 3.14
N GLU A 79 6.69 10.65 2.99
CA GLU A 79 5.52 9.93 3.54
C GLU A 79 5.45 8.49 3.05
N GLN A 80 5.62 8.26 1.75
CA GLN A 80 5.59 6.91 1.19
C GLN A 80 6.77 6.06 1.67
N GLN A 81 7.93 6.66 1.91
CA GLN A 81 9.07 5.94 2.48
C GLN A 81 8.78 5.50 3.93
N CYS A 82 8.18 6.36 4.74
CA CYS A 82 7.76 6.02 6.09
C CYS A 82 6.69 4.92 6.09
N ASN A 83 5.68 5.03 5.22
CA ASN A 83 4.64 4.02 5.08
C ASN A 83 5.22 2.66 4.62
N ALA A 84 6.15 2.66 3.66
CA ALA A 84 6.82 1.44 3.22
C ALA A 84 7.62 0.79 4.36
N ALA A 85 8.31 1.58 5.18
CA ALA A 85 9.02 1.07 6.36
C ALA A 85 8.06 0.44 7.38
N ALA A 86 6.90 1.07 7.62
CA ALA A 86 5.86 0.52 8.49
C ALA A 86 5.26 -0.79 7.92
N LEU A 87 4.99 -0.84 6.61
CA LEU A 87 4.53 -2.06 5.93
C LEU A 87 5.56 -3.19 6.04
N ALA A 88 6.85 -2.89 5.90
CA ALA A 88 7.92 -3.86 6.06
C ALA A 88 7.97 -4.45 7.50
N GLN A 89 7.73 -3.63 8.52
CA GLN A 89 7.62 -4.10 9.91
C GLN A 89 6.42 -5.02 10.13
N MET A 90 5.36 -4.86 9.32
CA MET A 90 4.19 -5.76 9.30
C MET A 90 4.43 -7.05 8.50
N GLY A 91 5.63 -7.24 7.94
CA GLY A 91 5.99 -8.39 7.11
C GLY A 91 5.51 -8.28 5.66
N ILE A 92 5.11 -7.10 5.19
CA ILE A 92 4.75 -6.84 3.81
C ILE A 92 6.01 -6.61 2.98
N ASP A 93 6.05 -7.19 1.78
CA ASP A 93 7.18 -7.00 0.87
C ASP A 93 7.25 -5.55 0.36
N THR A 94 8.43 -4.97 0.45
CA THR A 94 8.71 -3.61 -0.02
C THR A 94 9.99 -3.58 -0.84
N LEU A 95 10.04 -2.74 -1.86
CA LEU A 95 11.25 -2.43 -2.62
C LEU A 95 11.54 -0.94 -2.50
N THR A 96 12.81 -0.56 -2.55
CA THR A 96 13.22 0.85 -2.50
C THR A 96 13.01 1.59 -3.83
N GLY A 97 12.74 0.86 -4.91
CA GLY A 97 12.50 1.38 -6.25
C GLY A 97 12.49 0.27 -7.30
N LEU A 98 12.30 0.67 -8.56
CA LEU A 98 12.44 -0.24 -9.70
C LEU A 98 13.93 -0.29 -10.10
N HIS A 99 14.55 -1.44 -9.85
CA HIS A 99 15.97 -1.68 -10.11
C HIS A 99 16.15 -2.91 -11.00
N ASP A 100 17.37 -3.16 -11.46
CA ASP A 100 17.69 -4.27 -12.39
C ASP A 100 17.31 -5.65 -11.86
N ASN A 101 17.26 -5.83 -10.53
CA ASN A 101 16.83 -7.06 -9.89
C ASN A 101 15.31 -7.16 -9.66
N PHE A 102 14.50 -6.25 -10.24
CA PHE A 102 13.04 -6.23 -10.03
C PHE A 102 12.39 -7.58 -10.40
N THR A 103 12.77 -8.16 -11.52
CA THR A 103 12.23 -9.45 -11.99
C THR A 103 12.41 -10.55 -10.95
N GLU A 104 13.61 -10.70 -10.40
CA GLU A 104 13.87 -11.68 -9.34
C GLU A 104 13.05 -11.40 -8.07
N SER A 105 13.04 -10.15 -7.62
CA SER A 105 12.26 -9.72 -6.47
C SER A 105 10.76 -9.96 -6.65
N PHE A 106 10.24 -9.74 -7.86
CA PHE A 106 8.86 -10.01 -8.22
C PHE A 106 8.52 -11.51 -8.11
N TYR A 107 9.34 -12.39 -8.67
CA TYR A 107 9.12 -13.85 -8.56
C TYR A 107 9.20 -14.33 -7.10
N GLN A 108 10.14 -13.81 -6.33
CA GLN A 108 10.23 -14.10 -4.88
C GLN A 108 8.95 -13.66 -4.16
N TRP A 109 8.45 -12.46 -4.44
CA TRP A 109 7.21 -11.96 -3.85
C TRP A 109 5.99 -12.80 -4.26
N VAL A 110 5.85 -13.13 -5.54
CA VAL A 110 4.71 -13.94 -6.04
C VAL A 110 4.71 -15.34 -5.42
N SER A 111 5.88 -15.96 -5.21
CA SER A 111 6.00 -17.30 -4.65
C SER A 111 5.64 -17.39 -3.16
N LYS A 112 5.74 -16.30 -2.41
CA LYS A 112 5.40 -16.27 -0.99
C LYS A 112 3.89 -16.45 -0.76
N PRO A 113 3.45 -17.02 0.35
CA PRO A 113 2.04 -16.98 0.75
C PRO A 113 1.59 -15.54 1.02
N VAL A 114 0.28 -15.30 1.01
CA VAL A 114 -0.28 -14.01 1.45
C VAL A 114 0.07 -13.81 2.92
N THR A 115 0.68 -12.68 3.25
CA THR A 115 0.98 -12.35 4.65
C THR A 115 -0.33 -12.15 5.41
N ALA A 116 -0.56 -13.00 6.42
CA ALA A 116 -1.69 -12.84 7.32
C ALA A 116 -1.41 -11.65 8.25
N THR A 117 -1.76 -10.46 7.82
CA THR A 117 -1.75 -9.29 8.70
C THR A 117 -2.95 -9.38 9.61
N ASN A 118 -2.72 -9.55 10.91
CA ASN A 118 -3.76 -9.36 11.92
C ASN A 118 -4.09 -7.86 11.98
N LEU A 119 -4.87 -7.39 11.03
CA LEU A 119 -5.59 -6.12 11.15
C LEU A 119 -6.76 -6.33 12.12
N SER A 120 -6.49 -6.84 13.31
CA SER A 120 -7.43 -6.80 14.43
C SER A 120 -7.55 -5.35 14.87
N GLY A 121 -8.02 -4.53 13.93
CA GLY A 121 -8.34 -3.15 14.18
C GLY A 121 -9.58 -3.11 15.05
N TYR A 122 -9.54 -2.33 16.08
CA TYR A 122 -10.71 -1.86 16.79
C TYR A 122 -11.74 -1.38 15.76
N SER A 123 -12.99 -1.76 15.89
CA SER A 123 -14.06 -1.13 15.11
C SER A 123 -14.04 0.38 15.34
N THR A 124 -14.54 1.17 14.41
CA THR A 124 -14.64 2.63 14.59
C THR A 124 -15.30 2.98 15.92
N GLY A 125 -16.31 2.20 16.34
CA GLY A 125 -16.98 2.38 17.63
C GLY A 125 -16.05 2.12 18.82
N GLU A 126 -15.20 1.11 18.76
CA GLU A 126 -14.22 0.83 19.83
C GLU A 126 -13.14 1.90 19.91
N ILE A 127 -12.68 2.41 18.77
CA ILE A 127 -11.72 3.53 18.72
C ILE A 127 -12.34 4.78 19.33
N VAL A 128 -13.56 5.14 18.92
CA VAL A 128 -14.28 6.30 19.47
C VAL A 128 -14.52 6.14 20.97
N ASN A 129 -14.99 4.99 21.43
CA ASN A 129 -15.18 4.73 22.85
C ASN A 129 -13.88 4.83 23.64
N LYS A 130 -12.77 4.29 23.10
CA LYS A 130 -11.46 4.38 23.74
C LYS A 130 -10.98 5.82 23.85
N LEU A 131 -11.14 6.62 22.78
CA LEU A 131 -10.82 8.05 22.80
C LEU A 131 -11.71 8.83 23.79
N MET A 132 -13.02 8.56 23.83
CA MET A 132 -13.93 9.20 24.76
C MET A 132 -13.59 8.84 26.21
N CYS A 133 -13.31 7.57 26.51
CA CYS A 133 -12.89 7.15 27.86
C CYS A 133 -11.55 7.80 28.26
N GLN A 134 -10.62 7.99 27.34
CA GLN A 134 -9.34 8.64 27.59
C GLN A 134 -9.51 10.15 27.83
N SER A 135 -10.42 10.81 27.11
CA SER A 135 -10.68 12.24 27.28
C SER A 135 -11.37 12.60 28.60
N MET A 136 -11.96 11.63 29.30
CA MET A 136 -12.58 11.81 30.61
C MET A 136 -11.59 11.63 31.79
N HIS A 137 -10.34 11.20 31.55
CA HIS A 137 -9.29 11.19 32.55
C HIS A 137 -8.34 12.38 32.34
N PRO A 138 -7.78 12.98 33.43
CA PRO A 138 -6.92 14.17 33.29
C PRO A 138 -5.60 13.82 32.60
N TYR A 139 -5.59 13.95 31.29
CA TYR A 139 -4.53 13.55 30.37
C TYR A 139 -3.30 14.48 30.37
N LYS A 140 -3.26 15.48 31.23
CA LYS A 140 -2.21 16.50 31.21
C LYS A 140 -0.82 15.98 31.56
N GLN A 141 -0.71 14.92 32.37
CA GLN A 141 0.60 14.42 32.84
C GLN A 141 1.28 13.43 31.89
N GLU A 142 0.53 12.66 31.10
CA GLU A 142 1.15 11.69 30.16
C GLU A 142 1.60 12.31 28.85
N LEU A 143 0.92 13.34 28.35
CA LEU A 143 1.33 14.07 27.15
C LEU A 143 2.63 14.86 27.39
N ASP A 144 2.76 15.51 28.56
CA ASP A 144 3.98 16.23 28.94
C ASP A 144 5.19 15.30 29.10
N PHE A 145 4.95 14.02 29.41
CA PHE A 145 6.00 13.01 29.53
C PHE A 145 6.43 12.41 28.18
N LEU A 146 5.46 12.22 27.25
CA LEU A 146 5.72 11.60 25.93
C LEU A 146 6.21 12.60 24.89
N TYR A 147 5.85 13.88 25.00
CA TYR A 147 6.20 14.94 24.04
C TYR A 147 6.53 16.26 24.75
N PRO A 148 7.65 16.32 25.51
CA PRO A 148 7.99 17.51 26.30
C PRO A 148 8.25 18.77 25.48
N ASP A 149 8.51 18.63 24.16
CA ASP A 149 8.92 19.74 23.28
C ASP A 149 7.89 20.11 22.20
N PHE A 150 6.66 19.57 22.24
CA PHE A 150 5.61 19.91 21.29
C PHE A 150 4.59 20.88 21.87
N VAL A 151 4.66 22.13 21.43
CA VAL A 151 3.59 23.12 21.62
C VAL A 151 2.61 22.95 20.47
N ILE A 152 1.37 22.48 20.77
CA ILE A 152 0.29 22.46 19.80
C ILE A 152 -0.40 23.83 19.91
N GLY A 153 -0.22 24.63 18.85
CA GLY A 153 -0.92 25.90 18.65
C GLY A 153 -2.12 25.71 17.75
#